data_e482ea2cbc93eaa2ac0698dd6b5a5cc8
#
_entry.id   e482ea2cbc93eaa2ac0698dd6b5a5cc8
#
_cell.length_a   1.000
_cell.length_b   1.000
_cell.length_c   1.000
_cell.angle_alpha   90.00
_cell.angle_beta   90.00
_cell.angle_gamma   90.00
#
_symmetry.space_group_name_H-M   'P 1'
#
loop_
_entity.id
_entity.type
_entity.pdbx_description
1 polymer ?
#
loop_
_entity_poly.entity_id
_entity_poly.type
_entity_poly.pdbx_seq_one_letter_code
_entity_poly.pdbx_strand_id
1 'polypeptide(L)'
;MRLNISTLWGSFKLGALLLAIAAPVQAAERAIDKEMVVPATLDAAWAAWTTREGIVSFFAPDAVVDAKVGGPFQIYINPDGEPGMKGADDMRFLAVQPKQMITFDWNAPPSLPEARAQRTFVIVRFIVIDDKNTKVTLHHTGWGNGGEWDKTFTYFDRAWGNVLANLKKRFETGPMDWTEWLAQLKKMRDDAAPKK
;
A
#
# COMPACT_ATOMS: atom_id res chain seq x y z
N MET A 1 -73.27 7.44 -61.17
CA MET A 1 -72.61 8.42 -60.32
C MET A 1 -71.61 7.67 -59.45
N ARG A 2 -70.34 7.66 -59.84
CA ARG A 2 -69.29 6.89 -59.13
C ARG A 2 -68.38 7.87 -58.38
N LEU A 3 -68.35 7.82 -57.07
CA LEU A 3 -67.43 8.57 -56.25
C LEU A 3 -66.12 7.78 -56.11
N ASN A 4 -65.02 8.40 -56.44
CA ASN A 4 -63.67 7.91 -56.34
C ASN A 4 -63.05 8.46 -55.05
N ILE A 5 -62.71 7.63 -54.09
CA ILE A 5 -62.05 8.03 -52.87
C ILE A 5 -60.55 7.61 -52.95
N SER A 6 -59.69 8.57 -53.24
CA SER A 6 -58.27 8.37 -53.23
C SER A 6 -57.72 8.48 -51.78
N THR A 7 -57.22 7.38 -51.28
CA THR A 7 -56.57 7.27 -49.93
C THR A 7 -55.15 7.82 -49.97
N LEU A 8 -54.90 8.89 -49.24
CA LEU A 8 -53.57 9.45 -48.99
C LEU A 8 -52.93 8.66 -47.83
N TRP A 9 -51.93 7.84 -48.14
CA TRP A 9 -51.05 7.24 -47.10
C TRP A 9 -49.87 8.17 -46.87
N GLY A 10 -49.89 8.89 -45.77
CA GLY A 10 -48.75 9.64 -45.24
C GLY A 10 -47.76 8.70 -44.55
N SER A 11 -46.55 8.56 -45.10
CA SER A 11 -45.46 7.79 -44.48
C SER A 11 -44.83 8.61 -43.32
N PHE A 12 -45.17 8.26 -42.11
CA PHE A 12 -44.46 8.74 -40.91
C PHE A 12 -43.11 8.04 -40.83
N LYS A 13 -42.01 8.74 -41.12
CA LYS A 13 -40.65 8.29 -40.84
C LYS A 13 -40.38 8.55 -39.36
N LEU A 14 -40.42 7.49 -38.52
CA LEU A 14 -39.97 7.52 -37.14
C LEU A 14 -38.42 7.59 -37.12
N GLY A 15 -37.87 8.76 -36.91
CA GLY A 15 -36.44 8.94 -36.71
C GLY A 15 -36.08 8.47 -35.28
N ALA A 16 -35.48 7.29 -35.15
CA ALA A 16 -34.91 6.85 -33.88
C ALA A 16 -33.66 7.67 -33.54
N LEU A 17 -33.80 8.62 -32.63
CA LEU A 17 -32.67 9.37 -32.05
C LEU A 17 -31.92 8.45 -31.08
N LEU A 18 -30.82 7.85 -31.52
CA LEU A 18 -29.89 7.11 -30.67
C LEU A 18 -29.15 8.12 -29.79
N LEU A 19 -29.60 8.31 -28.54
CA LEU A 19 -28.79 8.95 -27.52
C LEU A 19 -27.64 8.01 -27.15
N ALA A 20 -26.45 8.30 -27.64
CA ALA A 20 -25.24 7.66 -27.17
C ALA A 20 -24.94 8.15 -25.73
N ILE A 21 -25.28 7.35 -24.72
CA ILE A 21 -24.87 7.60 -23.34
C ILE A 21 -23.37 7.32 -23.28
N ALA A 22 -22.55 8.36 -23.35
CA ALA A 22 -21.12 8.25 -23.03
C ALA A 22 -21.01 7.94 -21.54
N ALA A 23 -20.74 6.67 -21.20
CA ALA A 23 -20.37 6.31 -19.83
C ALA A 23 -19.09 7.09 -19.47
N PRO A 24 -19.02 7.73 -18.29
CA PRO A 24 -17.79 8.36 -17.85
C PRO A 24 -16.70 7.28 -17.79
N VAL A 25 -15.63 7.45 -18.55
CA VAL A 25 -14.41 6.66 -18.40
C VAL A 25 -13.82 7.08 -17.07
N GLN A 26 -14.09 6.27 -16.03
CA GLN A 26 -13.45 6.46 -14.74
C GLN A 26 -11.97 6.17 -14.94
N ALA A 27 -11.10 7.16 -14.71
CA ALA A 27 -9.67 6.94 -14.72
C ALA A 27 -9.36 5.81 -13.76
N ALA A 28 -8.53 4.85 -14.17
CA ALA A 28 -8.13 3.75 -13.31
C ALA A 28 -7.54 4.30 -12.02
N GLU A 29 -7.98 3.78 -10.88
CA GLU A 29 -7.43 4.14 -9.59
C GLU A 29 -5.92 3.87 -9.61
N ARG A 30 -5.12 4.89 -9.24
CA ARG A 30 -3.67 4.71 -9.19
C ARG A 30 -3.29 3.79 -8.03
N ALA A 31 -2.39 2.87 -8.29
CA ALA A 31 -1.88 1.94 -7.31
C ALA A 31 -0.35 1.78 -7.46
N ILE A 32 0.31 1.31 -6.40
CA ILE A 32 1.70 0.89 -6.45
C ILE A 32 1.70 -0.63 -6.37
N ASP A 33 2.25 -1.26 -7.38
CA ASP A 33 2.44 -2.71 -7.44
C ASP A 33 3.93 -3.04 -7.40
N LYS A 34 4.32 -3.89 -6.44
CA LYS A 34 5.68 -4.40 -6.29
C LYS A 34 5.65 -5.90 -6.06
N GLU A 35 6.67 -6.58 -6.51
CA GLU A 35 6.85 -8.00 -6.19
C GLU A 35 8.32 -8.35 -6.00
N MET A 36 8.57 -9.40 -5.23
CA MET A 36 9.90 -9.95 -4.99
C MET A 36 9.82 -11.45 -4.75
N VAL A 37 10.69 -12.20 -5.38
CA VAL A 37 10.94 -13.60 -4.99
C VAL A 37 12.03 -13.60 -3.94
N VAL A 38 11.71 -14.18 -2.77
CA VAL A 38 12.64 -14.32 -1.65
C VAL A 38 13.05 -15.78 -1.47
N PRO A 39 14.32 -16.08 -1.16
CA PRO A 39 14.78 -17.44 -0.92
C PRO A 39 14.38 -17.91 0.50
N ALA A 40 13.07 -18.11 0.67
CA ALA A 40 12.47 -18.48 1.94
C ALA A 40 11.25 -19.39 1.73
N THR A 41 11.01 -20.28 2.68
CA THR A 41 9.76 -21.03 2.75
C THR A 41 8.58 -20.08 2.98
N LEU A 42 7.38 -20.51 2.63
CA LEU A 42 6.15 -19.75 2.90
C LEU A 42 6.02 -19.35 4.38
N ASP A 43 6.36 -20.27 5.29
CA ASP A 43 6.28 -20.04 6.73
C ASP A 43 7.24 -18.94 7.19
N ALA A 44 8.47 -18.96 6.68
CA ALA A 44 9.47 -17.94 7.00
C ALA A 44 9.10 -16.57 6.41
N ALA A 45 8.62 -16.52 5.17
CA ALA A 45 8.15 -15.29 4.53
C ALA A 45 6.93 -14.71 5.26
N TRP A 46 5.98 -15.55 5.66
CA TRP A 46 4.82 -15.18 6.47
C TRP A 46 5.25 -14.60 7.83
N ALA A 47 6.11 -15.33 8.58
CA ALA A 47 6.59 -14.89 9.89
C ALA A 47 7.33 -13.55 9.82
N ALA A 48 8.07 -13.29 8.73
CA ALA A 48 8.76 -12.02 8.53
C ALA A 48 7.80 -10.82 8.54
N TRP A 49 6.58 -10.96 8.05
CA TRP A 49 5.58 -9.89 7.99
C TRP A 49 4.59 -9.88 9.17
N THR A 50 4.49 -10.95 9.93
CA THR A 50 3.41 -11.13 10.92
C THR A 50 3.89 -11.23 12.36
N THR A 51 5.19 -11.08 12.58
CA THR A 51 5.78 -11.03 13.93
C THR A 51 6.65 -9.78 14.09
N ARG A 52 6.81 -9.31 15.34
CA ARG A 52 7.70 -8.19 15.64
C ARG A 52 9.14 -8.50 15.21
N GLU A 53 9.65 -9.69 15.57
CA GLU A 53 11.00 -10.14 15.23
C GLU A 53 11.21 -10.22 13.72
N GLY A 54 10.17 -10.66 12.99
CA GLY A 54 10.16 -10.69 11.55
C GLY A 54 10.30 -9.28 10.97
N ILE A 55 9.47 -8.35 11.36
CA ILE A 55 9.52 -6.94 10.90
C ILE A 55 10.87 -6.30 11.22
N VAL A 56 11.37 -6.45 12.42
CA VAL A 56 12.67 -5.88 12.83
C VAL A 56 13.83 -6.45 12.03
N SER A 57 13.68 -7.63 11.47
CA SER A 57 14.72 -8.26 10.66
C SER A 57 14.94 -7.64 9.29
N PHE A 58 13.99 -6.79 8.77
CA PHE A 58 14.13 -6.22 7.42
C PHE A 58 13.47 -4.85 7.20
N PHE A 59 12.43 -4.50 7.97
CA PHE A 59 11.59 -3.35 7.65
C PHE A 59 11.92 -2.11 8.48
N ALA A 60 12.04 -2.26 9.79
CA ALA A 60 12.24 -1.14 10.70
C ALA A 60 12.92 -1.61 12.01
N PRO A 61 13.59 -0.71 12.75
CA PRO A 61 14.28 -1.07 13.99
C PRO A 61 13.35 -1.48 15.13
N ASP A 62 12.06 -1.10 15.10
CA ASP A 62 11.08 -1.54 16.08
C ASP A 62 9.66 -1.59 15.48
N ALA A 63 8.78 -2.38 16.11
CA ALA A 63 7.40 -2.56 15.68
C ALA A 63 6.50 -3.08 16.81
N VAL A 64 5.18 -2.89 16.65
CA VAL A 64 4.14 -3.59 17.41
C VAL A 64 3.26 -4.36 16.44
N VAL A 65 3.26 -5.68 16.52
CA VAL A 65 2.59 -6.56 15.57
C VAL A 65 1.77 -7.61 16.32
N ASP A 66 0.46 -7.67 16.01
CA ASP A 66 -0.44 -8.73 16.42
C ASP A 66 -1.31 -9.12 15.21
N ALA A 67 -0.92 -10.19 14.51
CA ALA A 67 -1.46 -10.58 13.20
C ALA A 67 -2.86 -11.19 13.31
N LYS A 68 -3.82 -10.34 13.69
CA LYS A 68 -5.27 -10.62 13.69
C LYS A 68 -6.03 -9.40 13.19
N VAL A 69 -7.25 -9.58 12.71
CA VAL A 69 -8.12 -8.47 12.28
C VAL A 69 -8.28 -7.47 13.41
N GLY A 70 -8.01 -6.19 13.14
CA GLY A 70 -8.00 -5.10 14.12
C GLY A 70 -6.77 -5.04 15.02
N GLY A 71 -5.89 -6.04 14.99
CA GLY A 71 -4.63 -6.04 15.74
C GLY A 71 -3.64 -4.99 15.21
N PRO A 72 -2.71 -4.50 16.05
CA PRO A 72 -1.73 -3.50 15.64
C PRO A 72 -0.78 -4.02 14.57
N PHE A 73 -0.47 -3.15 13.60
CA PHE A 73 0.62 -3.28 12.63
C PHE A 73 1.40 -1.97 12.58
N GLN A 74 2.07 -1.65 13.67
CA GLN A 74 2.78 -0.38 13.83
C GLN A 74 4.26 -0.58 13.55
N ILE A 75 4.79 0.21 12.63
CA ILE A 75 6.17 0.11 12.14
C ILE A 75 6.93 1.38 12.52
N TYR A 76 7.91 1.26 13.39
CA TYR A 76 8.64 2.38 13.96
C TYR A 76 9.99 2.58 13.27
N ILE A 77 10.00 3.43 12.24
CA ILE A 77 11.22 3.84 11.52
C ILE A 77 12.12 4.70 12.42
N ASN A 78 11.51 5.51 13.28
CA ASN A 78 12.18 6.30 14.34
C ASN A 78 11.56 5.91 15.70
N PRO A 79 12.05 4.87 16.38
CA PRO A 79 11.46 4.39 17.63
C PRO A 79 11.41 5.45 18.74
N ASP A 80 12.38 6.36 18.76
CA ASP A 80 12.50 7.45 19.74
C ASP A 80 11.75 8.73 19.33
N GLY A 81 10.99 8.70 18.22
CA GLY A 81 10.14 9.81 17.80
C GLY A 81 9.00 10.05 18.76
N GLU A 82 8.44 11.27 18.72
CA GLU A 82 7.22 11.59 19.47
C GLU A 82 6.05 10.66 19.10
N PRO A 83 5.11 10.40 19.99
CA PRO A 83 3.90 9.64 19.68
C PRO A 83 3.21 10.16 18.41
N GLY A 84 2.87 9.26 17.49
CA GLY A 84 2.31 9.61 16.19
C GLY A 84 3.34 10.02 15.12
N MET A 85 4.64 10.08 15.46
CA MET A 85 5.73 10.52 14.56
C MET A 85 6.81 9.45 14.39
N LYS A 86 6.60 8.24 14.88
CA LYS A 86 7.59 7.16 14.85
C LYS A 86 7.70 6.48 13.48
N GLY A 87 6.68 6.59 12.66
CA GLY A 87 6.60 5.94 11.35
C GLY A 87 5.15 5.66 10.98
N ALA A 88 4.77 4.39 10.92
CA ALA A 88 3.39 3.96 10.73
C ALA A 88 2.72 3.71 12.09
N ASP A 89 2.46 4.80 12.81
CA ASP A 89 1.78 4.77 14.11
C ASP A 89 0.28 4.50 13.90
N ASP A 90 -0.34 3.75 14.82
CA ASP A 90 -1.77 3.42 14.86
C ASP A 90 -2.30 2.61 13.66
N MET A 91 -1.42 2.00 12.88
CA MET A 91 -1.82 1.11 11.79
C MET A 91 -2.29 -0.24 12.32
N ARG A 92 -3.26 -0.84 11.60
CA ARG A 92 -3.91 -2.08 12.00
C ARG A 92 -4.05 -3.05 10.84
N PHE A 93 -4.08 -4.33 11.14
CA PHE A 93 -4.52 -5.34 10.19
C PHE A 93 -6.01 -5.21 9.91
N LEU A 94 -6.37 -5.15 8.63
CA LEU A 94 -7.75 -5.11 8.16
C LEU A 94 -8.25 -6.52 7.76
N ALA A 95 -7.35 -7.35 7.24
CA ALA A 95 -7.62 -8.75 6.94
C ALA A 95 -6.34 -9.58 7.15
N VAL A 96 -6.53 -10.81 7.64
CA VAL A 96 -5.46 -11.79 7.82
C VAL A 96 -5.97 -13.13 7.32
N GLN A 97 -5.38 -13.64 6.25
CA GLN A 97 -5.57 -14.99 5.73
C GLN A 97 -4.25 -15.75 5.90
N PRO A 98 -4.14 -16.64 6.88
CA PRO A 98 -2.87 -17.26 7.25
C PRO A 98 -2.11 -17.84 6.06
N LYS A 99 -0.85 -17.44 5.92
CA LYS A 99 0.07 -17.87 4.85
C LYS A 99 -0.38 -17.54 3.41
N GLN A 100 -1.40 -16.69 3.25
CA GLN A 100 -1.90 -16.30 1.94
C GLN A 100 -1.85 -14.79 1.76
N MET A 101 -2.40 -14.02 2.72
CA MET A 101 -2.56 -12.59 2.55
C MET A 101 -2.68 -11.88 3.90
N ILE A 102 -2.11 -10.70 3.97
CA ILE A 102 -2.43 -9.68 4.98
C ILE A 102 -2.86 -8.40 4.28
N THR A 103 -3.76 -7.67 4.90
CA THR A 103 -4.13 -6.30 4.51
C THR A 103 -4.06 -5.42 5.73
N PHE A 104 -3.52 -4.23 5.58
CA PHE A 104 -3.42 -3.25 6.65
C PHE A 104 -3.64 -1.84 6.12
N ASP A 105 -4.11 -0.94 6.98
CA ASP A 105 -4.15 0.48 6.67
C ASP A 105 -2.74 1.08 6.76
N TRP A 106 -2.53 2.21 6.06
CA TRP A 106 -1.23 2.87 6.00
C TRP A 106 -1.37 4.38 6.00
N ASN A 107 -0.36 5.08 6.49
CA ASN A 107 -0.32 6.54 6.53
C ASN A 107 0.91 7.12 5.83
N ALA A 108 0.83 8.39 5.44
CA ALA A 108 1.96 9.12 4.87
C ALA A 108 3.07 9.37 5.90
N PRO A 109 4.30 9.67 5.46
CA PRO A 109 5.38 10.11 6.36
C PRO A 109 4.98 11.33 7.19
N PRO A 110 5.55 11.51 8.41
CA PRO A 110 5.26 12.66 9.27
C PRO A 110 5.46 14.03 8.63
N SER A 111 6.32 14.12 7.60
CA SER A 111 6.58 15.35 6.85
C SER A 111 5.48 15.75 5.86
N LEU A 112 4.44 14.92 5.69
CA LEU A 112 3.30 15.12 4.81
C LEU A 112 1.99 15.02 5.61
N PRO A 113 1.70 16.01 6.48
CA PRO A 113 0.64 15.93 7.49
C PRO A 113 -0.77 15.86 6.93
N GLU A 114 -1.07 16.52 5.79
CA GLU A 114 -2.40 16.48 5.16
C GLU A 114 -2.74 15.09 4.62
N ALA A 115 -1.80 14.46 3.92
CA ALA A 115 -1.96 13.09 3.46
C ALA A 115 -1.91 12.09 4.62
N ARG A 116 -1.09 12.37 5.67
CA ARG A 116 -0.96 11.52 6.86
C ARG A 116 -2.25 11.44 7.70
N ALA A 117 -3.05 12.50 7.70
CA ALA A 117 -4.34 12.51 8.39
C ALA A 117 -5.37 11.54 7.79
N GLN A 118 -5.08 11.00 6.62
CA GLN A 118 -5.93 10.06 5.89
C GLN A 118 -5.27 8.68 5.85
N ARG A 119 -5.99 7.67 5.34
CA ARG A 119 -5.49 6.28 5.26
C ARG A 119 -5.50 5.78 3.84
N THR A 120 -4.46 5.03 3.52
CA THR A 120 -4.36 4.19 2.32
C THR A 120 -4.37 2.73 2.75
N PHE A 121 -4.36 1.80 1.80
CA PHE A 121 -4.51 0.37 2.08
C PHE A 121 -3.43 -0.41 1.35
N VAL A 122 -2.80 -1.33 2.09
CA VAL A 122 -1.75 -2.20 1.55
C VAL A 122 -2.20 -3.65 1.65
N ILE A 123 -2.04 -4.38 0.56
CA ILE A 123 -2.29 -5.82 0.48
C ILE A 123 -0.96 -6.50 0.19
N VAL A 124 -0.55 -7.43 1.06
CA VAL A 124 0.63 -8.28 0.83
C VAL A 124 0.16 -9.71 0.65
N ARG A 125 0.60 -10.37 -0.44
CA ARG A 125 0.29 -11.77 -0.73
C ARG A 125 1.55 -12.61 -0.76
N PHE A 126 1.40 -13.87 -0.38
CA PHE A 126 2.46 -14.85 -0.31
C PHE A 126 2.12 -16.00 -1.26
N ILE A 127 2.96 -16.24 -2.26
CA ILE A 127 2.74 -17.21 -3.32
C ILE A 127 3.92 -18.16 -3.34
N VAL A 128 3.68 -19.43 -3.09
CA VAL A 128 4.71 -20.49 -3.16
C VAL A 128 5.20 -20.60 -4.60
N ILE A 129 6.50 -20.53 -4.81
CA ILE A 129 7.15 -20.86 -6.09
C ILE A 129 7.64 -22.31 -6.03
N ASP A 130 8.35 -22.65 -4.96
CA ASP A 130 8.81 -23.99 -4.61
C ASP A 130 9.07 -24.10 -3.10
N ASP A 131 9.65 -25.20 -2.64
CA ASP A 131 9.92 -25.47 -1.22
C ASP A 131 10.88 -24.48 -0.55
N LYS A 132 11.64 -23.71 -1.34
CA LYS A 132 12.68 -22.79 -0.85
C LYS A 132 12.43 -21.34 -1.23
N ASN A 133 11.47 -21.07 -2.12
CA ASN A 133 11.22 -19.75 -2.67
C ASN A 133 9.76 -19.36 -2.56
N THR A 134 9.52 -18.16 -2.06
CA THR A 134 8.20 -17.54 -1.98
C THR A 134 8.20 -16.21 -2.74
N LYS A 135 7.21 -15.99 -3.60
CA LYS A 135 6.95 -14.68 -4.18
C LYS A 135 6.06 -13.88 -3.23
N VAL A 136 6.53 -12.70 -2.85
CA VAL A 136 5.78 -11.70 -2.07
C VAL A 136 5.35 -10.60 -3.03
N THR A 137 4.04 -10.34 -3.13
CA THR A 137 3.50 -9.21 -3.89
C THR A 137 2.94 -8.18 -2.92
N LEU A 138 3.06 -6.91 -3.29
CA LEU A 138 2.52 -5.78 -2.53
C LEU A 138 1.72 -4.88 -3.47
N HIS A 139 0.47 -4.63 -3.11
CA HIS A 139 -0.44 -3.70 -3.78
C HIS A 139 -0.84 -2.60 -2.80
N HIS A 140 -0.58 -1.33 -3.13
CA HIS A 140 -0.88 -0.18 -2.27
C HIS A 140 -1.82 0.77 -3.02
N THR A 141 -3.00 1.00 -2.50
CA THR A 141 -4.10 1.73 -3.12
C THR A 141 -4.78 2.68 -2.14
N GLY A 142 -5.82 3.41 -2.58
CA GLY A 142 -6.56 4.39 -1.77
C GLY A 142 -5.91 5.77 -1.78
N TRP A 143 -5.23 6.14 -2.87
CA TRP A 143 -4.53 7.41 -3.02
C TRP A 143 -5.49 8.56 -3.33
N GLY A 144 -5.29 9.70 -2.67
CA GLY A 144 -5.82 10.98 -3.14
C GLY A 144 -5.06 11.53 -4.35
N ASN A 145 -5.39 12.73 -4.79
CA ASN A 145 -4.81 13.39 -5.95
C ASN A 145 -4.24 14.76 -5.60
N GLY A 146 -3.13 15.12 -6.24
CA GLY A 146 -2.48 16.43 -6.12
C GLY A 146 -1.79 16.67 -4.76
N GLY A 147 -1.13 17.81 -4.63
CA GLY A 147 -0.55 18.27 -3.35
C GLY A 147 0.40 17.28 -2.69
N GLU A 148 0.12 16.96 -1.42
CA GLU A 148 0.90 15.99 -0.66
C GLU A 148 0.70 14.55 -1.13
N TRP A 149 -0.44 14.24 -1.77
CA TRP A 149 -0.70 12.90 -2.27
C TRP A 149 0.27 12.46 -3.37
N ASP A 150 0.65 13.37 -4.26
CA ASP A 150 1.61 13.04 -5.32
C ASP A 150 3.02 12.81 -4.75
N LYS A 151 3.39 13.60 -3.73
CA LYS A 151 4.64 13.40 -3.00
C LYS A 151 4.64 12.08 -2.24
N THR A 152 3.53 11.75 -1.57
CA THR A 152 3.33 10.50 -0.82
C THR A 152 3.41 9.29 -1.75
N PHE A 153 2.75 9.34 -2.90
CA PHE A 153 2.80 8.28 -3.90
C PHE A 153 4.24 8.02 -4.38
N THR A 154 4.95 9.09 -4.79
CA THR A 154 6.34 8.99 -5.24
C THR A 154 7.27 8.45 -4.14
N TYR A 155 7.05 8.88 -2.89
CA TYR A 155 7.79 8.37 -1.74
C TYR A 155 7.60 6.86 -1.58
N PHE A 156 6.35 6.38 -1.57
CA PHE A 156 6.07 4.96 -1.34
C PHE A 156 6.39 4.08 -2.53
N ASP A 157 6.35 4.60 -3.76
CA ASP A 157 6.80 3.84 -4.92
C ASP A 157 8.27 3.39 -4.77
N ARG A 158 9.11 4.28 -4.23
CA ARG A 158 10.51 3.95 -3.89
C ARG A 158 10.62 3.12 -2.62
N ALA A 159 9.93 3.52 -1.56
CA ALA A 159 10.06 2.89 -0.23
C ALA A 159 9.68 1.41 -0.26
N TRP A 160 8.59 1.03 -0.92
CA TRP A 160 8.18 -0.37 -1.03
C TRP A 160 9.16 -1.22 -1.82
N GLY A 161 9.80 -0.67 -2.83
CA GLY A 161 10.90 -1.34 -3.52
C GLY A 161 12.07 -1.67 -2.58
N ASN A 162 12.46 -0.71 -1.73
CA ASN A 162 13.51 -0.91 -0.73
C ASN A 162 13.10 -1.93 0.35
N VAL A 163 11.86 -1.88 0.83
CA VAL A 163 11.34 -2.83 1.83
C VAL A 163 11.41 -4.27 1.30
N LEU A 164 10.96 -4.51 0.07
CA LEU A 164 11.03 -5.85 -0.54
C LEU A 164 12.46 -6.29 -0.84
N ALA A 165 13.35 -5.37 -1.24
CA ALA A 165 14.77 -5.67 -1.41
C ALA A 165 15.44 -6.04 -0.08
N ASN A 166 15.12 -5.34 1.00
CA ASN A 166 15.59 -5.66 2.34
C ASN A 166 15.05 -7.02 2.82
N LEU A 167 13.78 -7.34 2.53
CA LEU A 167 13.22 -8.65 2.82
C LEU A 167 14.01 -9.77 2.13
N LYS A 168 14.34 -9.59 0.83
CA LYS A 168 15.17 -10.55 0.11
C LYS A 168 16.56 -10.66 0.75
N LYS A 169 17.22 -9.53 0.97
CA LYS A 169 18.55 -9.48 1.59
C LYS A 169 18.57 -10.16 2.96
N ARG A 170 17.54 -9.96 3.77
CA ARG A 170 17.41 -10.62 5.08
C ARG A 170 17.48 -12.15 4.96
N PHE A 171 16.89 -12.74 3.93
CA PHE A 171 16.94 -14.19 3.71
C PHE A 171 18.23 -14.67 3.04
N GLU A 172 18.95 -13.80 2.36
CA GLU A 172 20.25 -14.11 1.72
C GLU A 172 21.41 -13.95 2.68
N THR A 173 21.40 -12.92 3.54
CA THR A 173 22.57 -12.52 4.34
C THR A 173 22.31 -12.40 5.84
N GLY A 174 21.08 -12.64 6.30
CA GLY A 174 20.67 -12.49 7.69
C GLY A 174 19.94 -11.18 8.00
N PRO A 175 19.49 -11.01 9.25
CA PRO A 175 18.77 -9.82 9.69
C PRO A 175 19.54 -8.52 9.46
N MET A 176 18.81 -7.42 9.24
CA MET A 176 19.41 -6.09 9.16
C MET A 176 19.96 -5.65 10.51
N ASP A 177 21.14 -5.00 10.47
CA ASP A 177 21.67 -4.25 11.60
C ASP A 177 21.19 -2.79 11.51
N TRP A 178 20.48 -2.33 12.52
CA TRP A 178 19.94 -0.99 12.62
C TRP A 178 20.84 0.01 13.35
N THR A 179 22.02 -0.42 13.82
CA THR A 179 22.93 0.40 14.67
C THR A 179 23.27 1.73 14.00
N GLU A 180 23.68 1.71 12.75
CA GLU A 180 24.03 2.93 12.00
C GLU A 180 22.82 3.84 11.80
N TRP A 181 21.66 3.27 11.42
CA TRP A 181 20.43 4.03 11.25
C TRP A 181 20.00 4.73 12.55
N LEU A 182 20.01 4.03 13.67
CA LEU A 182 19.66 4.60 14.98
C LEU A 182 20.64 5.68 15.41
N ALA A 183 21.95 5.51 15.13
CA ALA A 183 22.95 6.55 15.39
C ALA A 183 22.71 7.82 14.54
N GLN A 184 22.32 7.67 13.27
CA GLN A 184 21.97 8.81 12.39
C GLN A 184 20.73 9.54 12.91
N LEU A 185 19.68 8.81 13.32
CA LEU A 185 18.47 9.40 13.90
C LEU A 185 18.80 10.19 15.17
N LYS A 186 19.63 9.62 16.05
CA LYS A 186 20.08 10.30 17.26
C LYS A 186 20.81 11.60 16.93
N LYS A 187 21.75 11.54 15.98
CA LYS A 187 22.49 12.73 15.55
C LYS A 187 21.57 13.82 15.01
N MET A 188 20.61 13.49 14.14
CA MET A 188 19.65 14.45 13.61
C MET A 188 18.82 15.12 14.70
N ARG A 189 18.44 14.37 15.72
CA ARG A 189 17.71 14.88 16.88
C ARG A 189 18.57 15.82 17.73
N ASP A 190 19.81 15.44 18.01
CA ASP A 190 20.75 16.24 18.78
C ASP A 190 21.10 17.57 18.04
N ASP A 191 21.23 17.53 16.70
CA ASP A 191 21.48 18.71 15.86
C ASP A 191 20.26 19.66 15.78
N ALA A 192 19.04 19.14 15.92
CA ALA A 192 17.79 19.92 15.92
C ALA A 192 17.44 20.52 17.29
N ALA A 193 18.06 20.05 18.36
CA ALA A 193 17.81 20.57 19.71
C ALA A 193 18.29 22.04 19.85
N PRO A 194 17.54 22.92 20.55
CA PRO A 194 17.97 24.31 20.78
C PRO A 194 19.35 24.34 21.46
N LYS A 195 20.32 24.99 20.85
CA LYS A 195 21.60 25.24 21.50
C LYS A 195 21.35 26.15 22.72
N LYS A 196 21.65 25.64 23.90
CA LYS A 196 21.59 26.40 25.16
C LYS A 196 22.65 27.48 25.20
#